data_b490aa75617b01df982599c7b9dc79e9
#
_entry.id   b490aa75617b01df982599c7b9dc79e9
#
_cell.length_a   1.000
_cell.length_b   1.000
_cell.length_c   1.000
_cell.angle_alpha   90.00
_cell.angle_beta   90.00
_cell.angle_gamma   90.00
#
_symmetry.space_group_name_H-M   'P 1'
#
loop_
_entity.id
_entity.type
_entity.pdbx_description
1 polymer ?
#
loop_
_entity_poly.entity_id
_entity_poly.type
_entity_poly.pdbx_seq_one_letter_code
_entity_poly.pdbx_strand_id
1 'polypeptide(L)'
;MIILGIDPGTKRIGYGVISRTPAKLKLIKAGLLKIKSRDDLGSIREIKKQVGAVIKKFKPEIVSIEKLYFVKNQKTGMRVAEARGGIISSAIESGLR
;
A
#
# COMPACT_ATOMS: atom_id res chain seq x y z
N MET A 1 -17.41 4.86 6.20
CA MET A 1 -16.12 4.15 6.41
C MET A 1 -15.20 4.40 5.24
N ILE A 2 -13.99 4.78 5.53
CA ILE A 2 -12.95 4.98 4.51
C ILE A 2 -12.07 3.74 4.46
N ILE A 3 -11.91 3.19 3.27
CA ILE A 3 -11.11 1.98 3.03
C ILE A 3 -10.00 2.33 2.05
N LEU A 4 -8.77 1.99 2.41
CA LEU A 4 -7.61 2.10 1.53
C LEU A 4 -7.25 0.70 1.02
N GLY A 5 -7.33 0.50 -0.29
CA GLY A 5 -6.86 -0.71 -0.94
C GLY A 5 -5.48 -0.48 -1.54
N ILE A 6 -4.60 -1.44 -1.37
CA ILE A 6 -3.21 -1.33 -1.86
C ILE A 6 -2.84 -2.59 -2.63
N ASP A 7 -2.31 -2.39 -3.83
CA ASP A 7 -1.71 -3.43 -4.66
C ASP A 7 -0.19 -3.26 -4.62
N PRO A 8 0.51 -4.07 -3.81
CA PRO A 8 1.96 -3.90 -3.63
C PRO A 8 2.73 -4.29 -4.88
N GLY A 9 3.70 -3.47 -5.24
CA GLY A 9 4.63 -3.73 -6.33
C GLY A 9 6.04 -3.34 -5.92
N THR A 10 7.02 -3.58 -6.77
CA THR A 10 8.42 -3.29 -6.46
C THR A 10 8.80 -1.84 -6.76
N LYS A 11 8.27 -1.30 -7.85
CA LYS A 11 8.56 0.08 -8.28
C LYS A 11 7.30 0.94 -8.38
N ARG A 12 6.14 0.31 -8.40
CA ARG A 12 4.85 0.99 -8.46
C ARG A 12 3.89 0.32 -7.50
N ILE A 13 3.23 1.11 -6.71
CA ILE A 13 2.24 0.64 -5.76
C ILE A 13 0.92 1.29 -6.14
N GLY A 14 -0.04 0.44 -6.55
CA GLY A 14 -1.39 0.91 -6.84
C GLY A 14 -2.17 1.10 -5.55
N TYR A 15 -2.98 2.14 -5.48
CA TYR A 15 -3.86 2.34 -4.34
C TYR A 15 -5.20 2.92 -4.77
N GLY A 16 -6.21 2.61 -3.99
CA GLY A 16 -7.52 3.20 -4.14
C GLY A 16 -8.11 3.52 -2.79
N VAL A 17 -8.74 4.66 -2.68
CA VAL A 17 -9.43 5.09 -1.46
C VAL A 17 -10.91 5.15 -1.77
N ILE A 18 -11.71 4.39 -1.03
CA ILE A 18 -13.15 4.38 -1.21
C ILE A 18 -13.86 4.75 0.08
N SER A 19 -15.01 5.38 -0.07
CA SER A 19 -15.94 5.64 1.03
C SER A 19 -17.10 4.64 0.91
N ARG A 20 -17.38 3.94 1.99
CA ARG A 20 -18.48 2.98 2.07
C ARG A 20 -19.48 3.42 3.11
N THR A 21 -20.72 3.52 2.66
CA THR A 21 -21.89 3.67 3.54
C THR A 21 -22.84 2.51 3.27
N PRO A 22 -23.86 2.25 4.13
CA PRO A 22 -24.82 1.18 3.86
C PRO A 22 -25.50 1.28 2.50
N ALA A 23 -25.65 2.49 1.96
CA ALA A 23 -26.36 2.73 0.72
C ALA A 23 -25.46 2.92 -0.51
N LYS A 24 -24.13 3.12 -0.34
CA LYS A 24 -23.33 3.62 -1.44
C LYS A 24 -21.84 3.34 -1.29
N LEU A 25 -21.19 3.03 -2.42
CA LEU A 25 -19.74 2.99 -2.55
C LEU A 25 -19.30 4.15 -3.44
N LYS A 26 -18.31 4.90 -3.00
CA LYS A 26 -17.79 6.03 -3.77
C LYS A 26 -16.25 5.96 -3.83
N LEU A 27 -15.70 6.04 -5.03
CA LEU A 27 -14.26 6.18 -5.20
C LEU A 27 -13.85 7.62 -4.88
N ILE A 28 -12.96 7.78 -3.90
CA ILE A 28 -12.42 9.08 -3.51
C ILE A 28 -11.16 9.41 -4.29
N LYS A 29 -10.25 8.44 -4.38
CA LYS A 29 -8.97 8.62 -5.07
C LYS A 29 -8.43 7.29 -5.53
N ALA A 30 -7.79 7.26 -6.68
CA ALA A 30 -6.98 6.13 -7.14
C ALA A 30 -5.69 6.69 -7.71
N GLY A 31 -4.61 5.95 -7.54
CA GLY A 31 -3.32 6.43 -8.03
C GLY A 31 -2.23 5.38 -7.96
N LEU A 32 -1.05 5.80 -8.36
CA LEU A 32 0.16 5.00 -8.31
C LEU A 32 1.21 5.74 -7.51
N LEU A 33 1.83 5.03 -6.58
CA LEU A 33 3.02 5.51 -5.87
C LEU A 33 4.24 4.97 -6.60
N LYS A 34 5.09 5.85 -7.09
CA LYS A 34 6.31 5.46 -7.80
C LYS A 34 7.48 5.43 -6.83
N ILE A 35 8.18 4.32 -6.81
CA ILE A 35 9.35 4.12 -5.96
C ILE A 35 10.60 4.33 -6.80
N LYS A 36 11.37 5.34 -6.47
CA LYS A 36 12.53 5.76 -7.25
C LYS A 36 13.83 5.13 -6.76
N SER A 37 13.90 4.74 -5.50
CA SER A 37 15.11 4.16 -4.94
C SER A 37 15.50 2.86 -5.65
N ARG A 38 16.80 2.66 -5.83
CA ARG A 38 17.36 1.48 -6.49
C ARG A 38 17.79 0.39 -5.51
N ASP A 39 18.05 0.75 -4.26
CA ASP A 39 18.44 -0.24 -3.25
C ASP A 39 17.24 -0.67 -2.39
N ASP A 40 17.35 -1.81 -1.73
CA ASP A 40 16.24 -2.41 -1.00
C ASP A 40 15.83 -1.59 0.22
N LEU A 41 16.81 -1.09 1.00
CA LEU A 41 16.51 -0.28 2.17
C LEU A 41 15.88 1.06 1.81
N GLY A 42 16.41 1.72 0.79
CA GLY A 42 15.86 2.97 0.30
C GLY A 42 14.44 2.79 -0.23
N SER A 43 14.18 1.68 -0.93
CA SER A 43 12.85 1.37 -1.43
C SER A 43 11.85 1.20 -0.28
N ILE A 44 12.20 0.48 0.77
CA ILE A 44 11.33 0.29 1.93
C ILE A 44 11.05 1.62 2.62
N ARG A 45 12.07 2.46 2.82
CA ARG A 45 11.89 3.79 3.40
C ARG A 45 10.95 4.65 2.58
N GLU A 46 11.13 4.64 1.26
CA GLU A 46 10.30 5.41 0.34
C GLU A 46 8.85 4.92 0.36
N ILE A 47 8.64 3.61 0.38
CA ILE A 47 7.32 2.99 0.50
C ILE A 47 6.64 3.46 1.79
N LYS A 48 7.33 3.34 2.92
CA LYS A 48 6.79 3.75 4.22
C LYS A 48 6.41 5.23 4.23
N LYS A 49 7.26 6.07 3.66
CA LYS A 49 7.00 7.51 3.58
C LYS A 49 5.77 7.82 2.73
N GLN A 50 5.68 7.24 1.53
CA GLN A 50 4.59 7.52 0.60
C GLN A 50 3.27 6.92 1.07
N VAL A 51 3.28 5.69 1.53
CA VAL A 51 2.07 5.04 2.07
C VAL A 51 1.61 5.75 3.34
N GLY A 52 2.53 6.10 4.21
CA GLY A 52 2.23 6.87 5.41
C GLY A 52 1.56 8.22 5.09
N ALA A 53 2.01 8.90 4.04
CA ALA A 53 1.41 10.14 3.59
C ALA A 53 -0.03 9.96 3.11
N VAL A 54 -0.30 8.88 2.37
CA VAL A 54 -1.66 8.53 1.90
C VAL A 54 -2.57 8.25 3.11
N ILE A 55 -2.10 7.45 4.05
CA ILE A 55 -2.86 7.13 5.26
C ILE A 55 -3.17 8.39 6.07
N LYS A 56 -2.19 9.25 6.24
CA LYS A 56 -2.36 10.51 6.98
C LYS A 56 -3.36 11.44 6.30
N LYS A 57 -3.34 11.49 4.97
CA LYS A 57 -4.22 12.36 4.19
C LYS A 57 -5.67 11.90 4.23
N PHE A 58 -5.92 10.62 4.02
CA PHE A 58 -7.28 10.10 3.88
C PHE A 58 -7.86 9.48 5.15
N LYS A 59 -7.01 9.18 6.13
CA LYS A 59 -7.40 8.61 7.43
C LYS A 59 -8.33 7.40 7.30
N PRO A 60 -7.91 6.36 6.55
CA PRO A 60 -8.75 5.18 6.39
C PRO A 60 -8.93 4.43 7.70
N GLU A 61 -10.07 3.79 7.86
CA GLU A 61 -10.36 2.92 8.98
C GLU A 61 -9.88 1.50 8.73
N ILE A 62 -9.83 1.10 7.45
CA ILE A 62 -9.40 -0.22 7.02
C ILE A 62 -8.37 -0.06 5.92
N VAL A 63 -7.31 -0.85 6.00
CA VAL A 63 -6.34 -1.02 4.91
C VAL A 63 -6.43 -2.45 4.43
N SER A 64 -6.76 -2.62 3.16
CA SER A 64 -6.78 -3.92 2.49
C SER A 64 -5.58 -4.03 1.57
N ILE A 65 -4.78 -5.05 1.78
CA ILE A 65 -3.56 -5.28 0.99
C ILE A 65 -3.69 -6.61 0.28
N GLU A 66 -3.48 -6.61 -1.03
CA GLU A 66 -3.56 -7.82 -1.82
C GLU A 66 -2.55 -8.86 -1.33
N LYS A 67 -3.00 -10.10 -1.23
CA LYS A 67 -2.14 -11.21 -0.83
C LYS A 67 -1.15 -11.54 -1.93
N LEU A 68 0.02 -11.96 -1.50
CA LEU A 68 1.07 -12.41 -2.40
C LEU A 68 0.78 -13.84 -2.84
N TYR A 69 0.71 -14.07 -4.16
CA TYR A 69 0.57 -15.39 -4.72
C TYR A 69 1.92 -15.87 -5.25
N PHE A 70 2.03 -17.17 -5.47
CA PHE A 70 3.22 -17.75 -6.05
C PHE A 70 3.51 -17.12 -7.42
N VAL A 71 4.76 -16.69 -7.62
CA VAL A 71 5.23 -16.12 -8.89
C VAL A 71 6.36 -16.95 -9.45
N LYS A 72 6.49 -17.00 -10.78
CA LYS A 72 7.55 -17.76 -11.45
C LYS A 72 8.95 -17.27 -11.09
N ASN A 73 9.12 -15.98 -10.95
CA ASN A 73 10.40 -15.37 -10.59
C ASN A 73 10.45 -15.12 -9.09
N GLN A 74 11.18 -15.98 -8.38
CA GLN A 74 11.32 -15.88 -6.92
C GLN A 74 11.93 -14.54 -6.47
N LYS A 75 12.87 -14.01 -7.24
CA LYS A 75 13.51 -12.73 -6.93
C LYS A 75 12.50 -11.60 -6.94
N THR A 76 11.64 -11.58 -7.94
CA THR A 76 10.54 -10.59 -8.01
C THR A 76 9.55 -10.82 -6.89
N GLY A 77 9.22 -12.08 -6.59
CA GLY A 77 8.31 -12.41 -5.49
C GLY A 77 8.83 -11.96 -4.14
N MET A 78 10.13 -12.11 -3.88
CA MET A 78 10.76 -11.64 -2.65
C MET A 78 10.68 -10.11 -2.53
N ARG A 79 10.95 -9.38 -3.59
CA ARG A 79 10.83 -7.92 -3.59
C ARG A 79 9.41 -7.45 -3.32
N VAL A 80 8.43 -8.12 -3.90
CA VAL A 80 7.02 -7.81 -3.64
C VAL A 80 6.68 -8.10 -2.18
N ALA A 81 7.20 -9.19 -1.62
CA ALA A 81 6.99 -9.50 -0.21
C ALA A 81 7.60 -8.45 0.72
N GLU A 82 8.79 -7.95 0.40
CA GLU A 82 9.44 -6.87 1.15
C GLU A 82 8.62 -5.58 1.07
N ALA A 83 8.14 -5.22 -0.12
CA ALA A 83 7.28 -4.06 -0.31
C ALA A 83 6.00 -4.18 0.51
N ARG A 84 5.37 -5.35 0.50
CA ARG A 84 4.17 -5.62 1.29
C ARG A 84 4.44 -5.46 2.78
N GLY A 85 5.58 -5.95 3.26
CA GLY A 85 6.01 -5.78 4.65
C GLY A 85 6.17 -4.31 5.02
N GLY A 86 6.75 -3.50 4.15
CA GLY A 86 6.89 -2.06 4.34
C GLY A 86 5.55 -1.36 4.44
N ILE A 87 4.59 -1.76 3.62
CA ILE A 87 3.23 -1.22 3.64
C ILE A 87 2.53 -1.57 4.95
N ILE A 88 2.61 -2.82 5.38
CA ILE A 88 2.03 -3.28 6.65
C ILE A 88 2.64 -2.51 7.82
N SER A 89 3.95 -2.36 7.83
CA SER A 89 4.67 -1.61 8.86
C SER A 89 4.18 -0.16 8.93
N SER A 90 4.00 0.47 7.78
CA SER A 90 3.49 1.83 7.69
C SER A 90 2.08 1.95 8.27
N ALA A 91 1.22 0.99 7.97
CA ALA A 91 -0.15 0.95 8.49
C ALA A 91 -0.14 0.82 10.02
N ILE A 92 0.69 -0.08 10.55
CA ILE A 92 0.81 -0.29 12.01
C ILE A 92 1.30 0.99 12.70
N GLU A 93 2.34 1.62 12.16
CA GLU A 93 2.89 2.86 12.72
C GLU A 93 1.89 4.00 12.71
N SER A 94 0.94 3.98 11.78
CA SER A 94 -0.13 4.98 11.68
C SER A 94 -1.32 4.67 12.60
N GLY A 95 -1.22 3.65 13.43
CA GLY A 95 -2.27 3.26 14.39
C GLY A 95 -3.37 2.38 13.81
N LEU A 96 -3.24 1.89 12.61
CA LEU A 96 -4.18 0.96 12.00
C LEU A 96 -3.90 -0.47 12.46
N ARG A 97 -4.96 -1.22 12.59
CA ARG A 97 -4.90 -2.60 13.07
C ARG A 97 -5.26 -3.61 12.00
#